data_ba0d1da7306d05a2c63aad1d6309d1a7
#
_entry.id   ba0d1da7306d05a2c63aad1d6309d1a7
#
_cell.length_a   1.000
_cell.length_b   1.000
_cell.length_c   1.000
_cell.angle_alpha   90.00
_cell.angle_beta   90.00
_cell.angle_gamma   90.00
#
_symmetry.space_group_name_H-M   'P 1'
#
loop_
_entity.id
_entity.type
_entity.pdbx_description
1 polymer ?
#
loop_
_entity_poly.entity_id
_entity_poly.type
_entity_poly.pdbx_seq_one_letter_code
_entity_poly.pdbx_strand_id
1 'polypeptide(L)'
;DTQWLTDRSNVICISDEAHRSQTNLNQKITYSENGVKKTFGFAKYLHDSLPNATYVGFTGTPIDATIDVFGEVVDAYTMRESVVDEITVPLVYEGRAAKVMLHSEKLREIEDYYEQCAEEGSNENQIEESKKAMSQMNVILGDPSRLKAVAEDFVKHYEKRVEEGSSVAGKAMFVCSSREIAYELYKNILAIKPDWGEKKEAENLELLTEKEKRELWPIEKIKMVMTRNKDDVKELYDLLGTKDYRKELDRQFKFEHSNFKIALVVDMWLTGFDVPFLDTIYIDKPIQSHNLIQTISIVNRKFEGKEKGLVVDYIGIKKQMNLALAQYNQGNETNIEEIEHSVVVVKNQLDLLHRIFHTFNSHLYYHGTPIEQLQTLNRAAEFVQQTKELETRFMNIVKRLKLAFDICSGSESISETEKDEIHFYLAVRSIIYKLTKGTAPDASQMNEKVKTMIQEAIESE
;
A
#
# COMPACT_ATOMS: atom_id res chain seq x y z
N ASP A 1 -20.56 21.61 -15.65
CA ASP A 1 -20.17 22.13 -16.98
C ASP A 1 -18.65 22.15 -17.03
N THR A 2 -18.08 21.18 -17.73
CA THR A 2 -16.63 21.13 -17.98
C THR A 2 -16.30 22.23 -18.96
N GLN A 3 -15.55 23.24 -18.55
CA GLN A 3 -15.15 24.33 -19.43
C GLN A 3 -13.99 23.85 -20.30
N TRP A 4 -14.16 23.81 -21.59
CA TRP A 4 -13.08 23.54 -22.55
C TRP A 4 -11.97 24.56 -22.37
N LEU A 5 -10.75 24.11 -22.15
CA LEU A 5 -9.59 25.01 -22.09
C LEU A 5 -9.08 25.32 -23.49
N THR A 6 -8.93 24.32 -24.34
CA THR A 6 -8.55 24.46 -25.74
C THR A 6 -8.77 23.15 -26.50
N ASP A 7 -8.99 23.26 -27.81
CA ASP A 7 -9.06 22.13 -28.75
C ASP A 7 -7.76 21.92 -29.54
N ARG A 8 -6.69 22.60 -29.17
CA ARG A 8 -5.40 22.53 -29.86
C ARG A 8 -4.77 21.16 -29.64
N SER A 9 -4.18 20.59 -30.69
CA SER A 9 -3.46 19.32 -30.68
C SER A 9 -1.95 19.45 -30.35
N ASN A 10 -1.42 20.68 -30.29
CA ASN A 10 -0.02 20.94 -29.94
C ASN A 10 0.14 21.29 -28.45
N VAL A 11 -0.67 20.70 -27.59
CA VAL A 11 -0.61 20.82 -26.13
C VAL A 11 -0.03 19.53 -25.56
N ILE A 12 0.94 19.64 -24.66
CA ILE A 12 1.50 18.51 -23.91
C ILE A 12 1.15 18.73 -22.44
N CYS A 13 0.48 17.75 -21.85
CA CYS A 13 0.13 17.71 -20.43
C CYS A 13 1.06 16.75 -19.72
N ILE A 14 1.95 17.28 -18.88
CA ILE A 14 2.93 16.49 -18.11
C ILE A 14 2.43 16.36 -16.68
N SER A 15 2.29 15.13 -16.19
CA SER A 15 1.89 14.82 -14.82
C SER A 15 3.01 14.11 -14.10
N ASP A 16 3.50 14.71 -13.01
CA ASP A 16 4.39 14.04 -12.06
C ASP A 16 3.56 13.29 -11.02
N GLU A 17 4.11 12.20 -10.46
CA GLU A 17 3.41 11.29 -9.54
C GLU A 17 2.03 10.88 -10.10
N ALA A 18 1.98 10.51 -11.37
CA ALA A 18 0.76 10.30 -12.16
C ALA A 18 -0.21 9.29 -11.50
N HIS A 19 0.30 8.36 -10.67
CA HIS A 19 -0.50 7.37 -9.93
C HIS A 19 -1.39 7.97 -8.82
N ARG A 20 -1.17 9.21 -8.38
CA ARG A 20 -1.87 9.79 -7.21
C ARG A 20 -3.22 10.41 -7.53
N SER A 21 -3.28 11.30 -8.49
CA SER A 21 -4.46 12.14 -8.71
C SER A 21 -5.04 12.05 -10.11
N GLN A 22 -4.30 11.48 -11.05
CA GLN A 22 -4.61 11.49 -12.47
C GLN A 22 -5.14 10.15 -12.99
N THR A 23 -5.49 9.21 -12.09
CA THR A 23 -5.81 7.83 -12.45
C THR A 23 -7.31 7.53 -12.45
N ASN A 24 -8.18 8.44 -12.00
CA ASN A 24 -9.60 8.12 -11.84
C ASN A 24 -10.44 8.72 -12.97
N LEU A 25 -10.71 7.90 -14.00
CA LEU A 25 -11.67 8.17 -15.07
C LEU A 25 -13.10 7.70 -14.71
N ASN A 26 -13.26 6.93 -13.63
CA ASN A 26 -14.51 6.26 -13.29
C ASN A 26 -15.56 7.24 -12.76
N GLN A 27 -16.81 6.93 -13.10
CA GLN A 27 -17.98 7.63 -12.61
C GLN A 27 -18.35 7.17 -11.21
N LYS A 28 -18.33 8.08 -10.22
CA LYS A 28 -18.90 7.83 -8.91
C LYS A 28 -20.35 8.31 -8.88
N ILE A 29 -21.28 7.39 -8.63
CA ILE A 29 -22.70 7.68 -8.51
C ILE A 29 -23.02 7.73 -7.00
N THR A 30 -23.52 8.89 -6.54
CA THR A 30 -23.99 9.06 -5.18
C THR A 30 -25.50 9.26 -5.20
N TYR A 31 -26.22 8.45 -4.44
CA TYR A 31 -27.66 8.55 -4.30
C TYR A 31 -27.98 9.41 -3.06
N SER A 32 -28.84 10.39 -3.22
CA SER A 32 -29.38 11.21 -2.12
C SER A 32 -30.88 11.35 -2.29
N GLU A 33 -31.58 11.79 -1.23
CA GLU A 33 -33.04 12.09 -1.28
C GLU A 33 -33.41 13.10 -2.38
N ASN A 34 -32.45 13.90 -2.84
CA ASN A 34 -32.61 14.89 -3.91
C ASN A 34 -32.22 14.38 -5.31
N GLY A 35 -31.95 13.07 -5.48
CA GLY A 35 -31.63 12.47 -6.77
C GLY A 35 -30.22 11.87 -6.84
N VAL A 36 -29.84 11.48 -8.06
CA VAL A 36 -28.54 10.87 -8.38
C VAL A 36 -27.53 11.94 -8.74
N LYS A 37 -26.44 12.02 -7.99
CA LYS A 37 -25.29 12.88 -8.33
C LYS A 37 -24.18 12.02 -8.93
N LYS A 38 -23.81 12.36 -10.17
CA LYS A 38 -22.70 11.75 -10.88
C LYS A 38 -21.47 12.66 -10.73
N THR A 39 -20.36 12.10 -10.20
CA THR A 39 -19.08 12.80 -10.12
C THR A 39 -18.01 11.94 -10.77
N PHE A 40 -17.08 12.57 -11.45
CA PHE A 40 -15.93 11.91 -12.08
C PHE A 40 -14.66 12.29 -11.35
N GLY A 41 -13.61 11.49 -11.54
CA GLY A 41 -12.28 11.82 -11.06
C GLY A 41 -11.68 13.02 -11.80
N PHE A 42 -10.66 13.63 -11.22
CA PHE A 42 -9.97 14.80 -11.80
C PHE A 42 -9.38 14.51 -13.19
N ALA A 43 -8.88 13.31 -13.43
CA ALA A 43 -8.36 12.88 -14.73
C ALA A 43 -9.40 13.02 -15.84
N LYS A 44 -10.66 12.62 -15.58
CA LYS A 44 -11.76 12.76 -16.56
C LYS A 44 -12.00 14.21 -16.94
N TYR A 45 -12.08 15.10 -15.93
CA TYR A 45 -12.29 16.54 -16.20
C TYR A 45 -11.12 17.16 -16.97
N LEU A 46 -9.89 16.76 -16.69
CA LEU A 46 -8.71 17.23 -17.41
C LEU A 46 -8.73 16.77 -18.87
N HIS A 47 -9.03 15.51 -19.14
CA HIS A 47 -9.16 14.97 -20.49
C HIS A 47 -10.29 15.62 -21.27
N ASP A 48 -11.45 15.85 -20.63
CA ASP A 48 -12.57 16.54 -21.27
C ASP A 48 -12.26 18.01 -21.59
N SER A 49 -11.39 18.65 -20.78
CA SER A 49 -10.98 20.04 -20.99
C SER A 49 -9.90 20.22 -22.05
N LEU A 50 -9.11 19.18 -22.31
CA LEU A 50 -7.98 19.16 -23.25
C LEU A 50 -8.05 17.91 -24.15
N PRO A 51 -9.10 17.74 -24.97
CA PRO A 51 -9.39 16.47 -25.65
C PRO A 51 -8.35 16.04 -26.68
N ASN A 52 -7.57 16.99 -27.21
CA ASN A 52 -6.55 16.75 -28.24
C ASN A 52 -5.11 16.86 -27.72
N ALA A 53 -4.92 17.01 -26.40
CA ALA A 53 -3.59 17.10 -25.82
C ALA A 53 -2.88 15.73 -25.78
N THR A 54 -1.56 15.76 -25.84
CA THR A 54 -0.72 14.59 -25.54
C THR A 54 -0.47 14.54 -24.03
N TYR A 55 -0.79 13.41 -23.40
CA TYR A 55 -0.60 13.20 -21.97
C TYR A 55 0.65 12.38 -21.72
N VAL A 56 1.51 12.85 -20.81
CA VAL A 56 2.73 12.15 -20.39
C VAL A 56 2.73 12.06 -18.87
N GLY A 57 2.73 10.85 -18.35
CA GLY A 57 2.79 10.57 -16.92
C GLY A 57 4.20 10.13 -16.49
N PHE A 58 4.72 10.75 -15.43
CA PHE A 58 5.90 10.29 -14.73
C PHE A 58 5.50 9.71 -13.39
N THR A 59 5.97 8.53 -13.08
CA THR A 59 5.69 7.87 -11.80
C THR A 59 6.76 6.87 -11.46
N GLY A 60 7.18 6.84 -10.21
CA GLY A 60 7.98 5.75 -9.69
C GLY A 60 7.15 4.48 -9.41
N THR A 61 5.81 4.51 -9.51
CA THR A 61 4.91 3.40 -9.15
C THR A 61 3.71 3.36 -10.08
N PRO A 62 3.89 2.92 -11.34
CA PRO A 62 2.76 2.76 -12.24
C PRO A 62 1.77 1.72 -11.68
N ILE A 63 0.49 2.07 -11.69
CA ILE A 63 -0.63 1.17 -11.38
C ILE A 63 -1.48 1.03 -12.64
N ASP A 64 -2.30 0.01 -12.75
CA ASP A 64 -3.14 -0.22 -13.94
C ASP A 64 -3.94 1.03 -14.33
N ALA A 65 -4.52 1.71 -13.34
CA ALA A 65 -5.23 2.97 -13.57
C ALA A 65 -4.35 4.10 -14.13
N THR A 66 -3.04 4.07 -13.96
CA THR A 66 -2.10 5.01 -14.59
C THR A 66 -1.94 4.69 -16.07
N ILE A 67 -1.83 3.40 -16.40
CA ILE A 67 -1.73 2.90 -17.78
C ILE A 67 -3.01 3.22 -18.54
N ASP A 68 -4.19 3.04 -17.92
CA ASP A 68 -5.49 3.37 -18.51
C ASP A 68 -5.61 4.86 -18.91
N VAL A 69 -4.93 5.76 -18.20
CA VAL A 69 -5.00 7.19 -18.44
C VAL A 69 -3.90 7.69 -19.39
N PHE A 70 -2.68 7.19 -19.24
CA PHE A 70 -1.50 7.71 -19.94
C PHE A 70 -1.00 6.79 -21.07
N GLY A 71 -1.56 5.57 -21.18
CA GLY A 71 -1.10 4.55 -22.12
C GLY A 71 0.05 3.71 -21.55
N GLU A 72 0.61 2.87 -22.41
CA GLU A 72 1.69 1.96 -22.04
C GLU A 72 2.96 2.68 -21.57
N VAL A 73 3.77 1.97 -20.78
CA VAL A 73 5.06 2.47 -20.31
C VAL A 73 6.00 2.61 -21.50
N VAL A 74 6.41 3.86 -21.79
CA VAL A 74 7.31 4.18 -22.92
C VAL A 74 8.76 3.91 -22.55
N ASP A 75 9.13 4.16 -21.29
CA ASP A 75 10.48 3.96 -20.78
C ASP A 75 10.43 3.71 -19.27
N ALA A 76 11.31 2.84 -18.77
CA ALA A 76 11.40 2.49 -17.36
C ALA A 76 12.86 2.41 -16.93
N TYR A 77 13.15 3.03 -15.78
CA TYR A 77 14.45 2.93 -15.12
C TYR A 77 14.26 2.21 -13.78
N THR A 78 14.66 0.96 -13.72
CA THR A 78 14.37 0.07 -12.59
C THR A 78 15.32 0.29 -11.41
N MET A 79 14.89 -0.14 -10.21
CA MET A 79 15.75 -0.13 -9.02
C MET A 79 17.03 -0.93 -9.22
N ARG A 80 17.00 -2.02 -10.02
CA ARG A 80 18.17 -2.84 -10.32
C ARG A 80 19.16 -2.08 -11.20
N GLU A 81 18.69 -1.44 -12.26
CA GLU A 81 19.53 -0.60 -13.11
C GLU A 81 20.18 0.52 -12.31
N SER A 82 19.40 1.17 -11.44
CA SER A 82 19.90 2.21 -10.56
C SER A 82 21.00 1.73 -9.60
N VAL A 83 20.92 0.48 -9.12
CA VAL A 83 21.97 -0.12 -8.29
C VAL A 83 23.21 -0.47 -9.15
N VAL A 84 23.02 -1.01 -10.36
CA VAL A 84 24.10 -1.33 -11.30
C VAL A 84 24.84 -0.05 -11.71
N ASP A 85 24.10 1.03 -11.97
CA ASP A 85 24.66 2.35 -12.33
C ASP A 85 25.20 3.11 -11.11
N GLU A 86 25.20 2.48 -9.94
CA GLU A 86 25.65 3.06 -8.67
C GLU A 86 24.97 4.38 -8.26
N ILE A 87 23.75 4.60 -8.70
CA ILE A 87 22.92 5.76 -8.30
C ILE A 87 22.25 5.51 -6.96
N THR A 88 21.85 4.25 -6.71
CA THR A 88 21.28 3.81 -5.43
C THR A 88 22.06 2.62 -4.86
N VAL A 89 21.81 2.32 -3.57
CA VAL A 89 22.35 1.13 -2.92
C VAL A 89 21.30 0.03 -2.85
N PRO A 90 21.69 -1.26 -2.77
CA PRO A 90 20.75 -2.36 -2.62
C PRO A 90 19.98 -2.27 -1.30
N LEU A 91 18.74 -2.76 -1.31
CA LEU A 91 17.92 -2.89 -0.12
C LEU A 91 18.09 -4.29 0.49
N VAL A 92 18.28 -4.33 1.80
CA VAL A 92 18.32 -5.56 2.61
C VAL A 92 17.12 -5.58 3.54
N TYR A 93 16.47 -6.72 3.61
CA TYR A 93 15.30 -6.94 4.47
C TYR A 93 15.68 -7.75 5.71
N GLU A 94 15.23 -7.31 6.88
CA GLU A 94 15.33 -8.03 8.14
C GLU A 94 13.96 -8.13 8.81
N GLY A 95 13.37 -9.34 8.82
CA GLY A 95 12.12 -9.62 9.52
C GLY A 95 12.37 -9.83 11.01
N ARG A 96 11.71 -9.04 11.85
CA ARG A 96 11.77 -9.14 13.31
C ARG A 96 10.39 -9.36 13.94
N ALA A 97 9.37 -9.53 13.15
CA ALA A 97 7.99 -9.75 13.58
C ALA A 97 7.88 -10.85 14.64
N ALA A 98 8.49 -12.01 14.41
CA ALA A 98 8.45 -13.14 15.34
C ALA A 98 9.04 -12.86 16.73
N LYS A 99 9.82 -11.79 16.89
CA LYS A 99 10.42 -11.41 18.18
C LYS A 99 9.49 -10.57 19.06
N VAL A 100 8.48 -9.97 18.47
CA VAL A 100 7.59 -9.00 19.13
C VAL A 100 6.12 -9.41 19.05
N MET A 101 5.81 -10.55 18.40
CA MET A 101 4.44 -10.95 18.15
C MET A 101 4.04 -12.16 18.97
N LEU A 102 3.17 -11.91 19.92
CA LEU A 102 2.32 -12.93 20.51
C LEU A 102 1.15 -13.32 19.56
N HIS A 103 0.85 -12.51 18.52
CA HIS A 103 -0.41 -12.62 17.75
C HIS A 103 -0.29 -12.50 16.22
N SER A 104 0.87 -12.86 15.61
CA SER A 104 1.00 -12.87 14.14
C SER A 104 0.03 -13.81 13.43
N GLU A 105 -0.36 -14.90 14.09
CA GLU A 105 -1.34 -15.84 13.56
C GLU A 105 -2.72 -15.18 13.43
N LYS A 106 -3.12 -14.38 14.43
CA LYS A 106 -4.42 -13.68 14.41
C LYS A 106 -4.50 -12.56 13.38
N LEU A 107 -3.42 -11.86 13.11
CA LEU A 107 -3.37 -10.89 12.00
C LEU A 107 -3.56 -11.58 10.65
N ARG A 108 -2.93 -12.76 10.47
CA ARG A 108 -3.14 -13.57 9.27
C ARG A 108 -4.57 -14.09 9.17
N GLU A 109 -5.14 -14.59 10.27
CA GLU A 109 -6.54 -15.02 10.31
C GLU A 109 -7.50 -13.89 9.90
N ILE A 110 -7.22 -12.64 10.30
CA ILE A 110 -8.02 -11.46 9.90
C ILE A 110 -7.84 -11.13 8.41
N GLU A 111 -6.61 -11.18 7.88
CA GLU A 111 -6.37 -10.99 6.46
C GLU A 111 -7.02 -12.10 5.63
N ASP A 112 -6.84 -13.37 6.02
CA ASP A 112 -7.47 -14.53 5.39
C ASP A 112 -9.01 -14.41 5.42
N TYR A 113 -9.58 -13.88 6.51
CA TYR A 113 -11.00 -13.62 6.62
C TYR A 113 -11.46 -12.54 5.62
N TYR A 114 -10.72 -11.43 5.44
CA TYR A 114 -11.07 -10.44 4.43
C TYR A 114 -10.91 -10.97 3.00
N GLU A 115 -9.91 -11.81 2.74
CA GLU A 115 -9.77 -12.51 1.46
C GLU A 115 -10.97 -13.45 1.23
N GLN A 116 -11.40 -14.17 2.26
CA GLN A 116 -12.61 -15.00 2.20
C GLN A 116 -13.85 -14.15 1.93
N CYS A 117 -14.03 -13.00 2.58
CA CYS A 117 -15.14 -12.09 2.32
C CYS A 117 -15.14 -11.59 0.86
N ALA A 118 -13.98 -11.27 0.29
CA ALA A 118 -13.85 -10.92 -1.12
C ALA A 118 -14.23 -12.10 -2.03
N GLU A 119 -13.79 -13.31 -1.71
CA GLU A 119 -14.17 -14.53 -2.41
C GLU A 119 -15.68 -14.81 -2.31
N GLU A 120 -16.32 -14.48 -1.20
CA GLU A 120 -17.76 -14.64 -0.94
C GLU A 120 -18.62 -13.55 -1.60
N GLY A 121 -18.00 -12.57 -2.26
CA GLY A 121 -18.67 -11.55 -3.06
C GLY A 121 -18.92 -10.24 -2.35
N SER A 122 -18.27 -9.98 -1.19
CA SER A 122 -18.16 -8.63 -0.63
C SER A 122 -17.39 -7.75 -1.61
N ASN A 123 -17.89 -6.54 -1.87
CA ASN A 123 -17.19 -5.64 -2.78
C ASN A 123 -15.99 -4.97 -2.07
N GLU A 124 -15.00 -4.54 -2.84
CA GLU A 124 -13.79 -3.90 -2.32
C GLU A 124 -14.09 -2.67 -1.46
N ASN A 125 -15.12 -1.89 -1.79
CA ASN A 125 -15.51 -0.74 -0.97
C ASN A 125 -16.01 -1.14 0.41
N GLN A 126 -16.78 -2.23 0.54
CA GLN A 126 -17.26 -2.74 1.83
C GLN A 126 -16.10 -3.29 2.66
N ILE A 127 -15.14 -3.97 2.02
CA ILE A 127 -13.94 -4.47 2.68
C ILE A 127 -13.06 -3.30 3.13
N GLU A 128 -12.88 -2.27 2.29
CA GLU A 128 -12.15 -1.06 2.67
C GLU A 128 -12.84 -0.25 3.76
N GLU A 129 -14.17 -0.13 3.74
CA GLU A 129 -14.92 0.49 4.82
C GLU A 129 -14.78 -0.29 6.12
N SER A 130 -14.83 -1.63 6.06
CA SER A 130 -14.56 -2.47 7.21
C SER A 130 -13.12 -2.31 7.70
N LYS A 131 -12.12 -2.37 6.83
CA LYS A 131 -10.71 -2.14 7.19
C LYS A 131 -10.48 -0.75 7.78
N LYS A 132 -11.17 0.27 7.29
CA LYS A 132 -11.13 1.65 7.85
C LYS A 132 -11.86 1.77 9.17
N ALA A 133 -13.05 1.18 9.31
CA ALA A 133 -13.79 1.12 10.56
C ALA A 133 -13.04 0.27 11.60
N MET A 134 -12.33 -0.73 11.14
CA MET A 134 -11.39 -1.54 11.91
C MET A 134 -10.03 -0.87 12.07
N SER A 135 -10.00 0.42 12.40
CA SER A 135 -8.84 1.06 13.05
C SER A 135 -8.35 0.27 14.29
N GLN A 136 -8.98 -0.81 14.59
CA GLN A 136 -8.70 -1.84 15.60
C GLN A 136 -7.53 -2.77 15.24
N MET A 137 -7.03 -2.79 13.99
CA MET A 137 -5.65 -3.23 13.77
C MET A 137 -4.71 -2.42 14.67
N ASN A 138 -5.03 -1.17 14.92
CA ASN A 138 -4.38 -0.33 15.92
C ASN A 138 -4.54 -0.86 17.37
N VAL A 139 -5.55 -1.65 17.69
CA VAL A 139 -5.67 -2.27 19.03
C VAL A 139 -4.62 -3.37 19.20
N ILE A 140 -4.43 -4.22 18.18
CA ILE A 140 -3.38 -5.26 18.21
C ILE A 140 -1.99 -4.62 18.16
N LEU A 141 -1.77 -3.69 17.25
CA LEU A 141 -0.49 -3.00 17.10
C LEU A 141 -0.18 -2.10 18.29
N GLY A 142 -1.21 -1.60 18.99
CA GLY A 142 -1.14 -0.75 20.16
C GLY A 142 -1.13 -1.49 21.49
N ASP A 143 -1.14 -2.84 21.48
CA ASP A 143 -1.07 -3.62 22.72
C ASP A 143 0.16 -3.22 23.56
N PRO A 144 -0.01 -2.89 24.85
CA PRO A 144 1.07 -2.38 25.69
C PRO A 144 2.26 -3.34 25.82
N SER A 145 2.00 -4.66 25.91
CA SER A 145 3.05 -5.68 26.03
C SER A 145 3.84 -5.79 24.75
N ARG A 146 3.14 -5.76 23.61
CA ARG A 146 3.75 -5.74 22.28
C ARG A 146 4.60 -4.50 22.07
N LEU A 147 4.08 -3.31 22.38
CA LEU A 147 4.81 -2.05 22.21
C LEU A 147 6.07 -1.98 23.08
N LYS A 148 6.00 -2.56 24.28
CA LYS A 148 7.18 -2.70 25.14
C LYS A 148 8.22 -3.61 24.50
N ALA A 149 7.81 -4.78 23.98
CA ALA A 149 8.71 -5.71 23.28
C ALA A 149 9.32 -5.08 22.02
N VAL A 150 8.53 -4.32 21.23
CA VAL A 150 9.01 -3.57 20.08
C VAL A 150 10.05 -2.52 20.50
N ALA A 151 9.80 -1.77 21.57
CA ALA A 151 10.73 -0.78 22.09
C ALA A 151 12.05 -1.40 22.54
N GLU A 152 12.00 -2.52 23.28
CA GLU A 152 13.18 -3.23 23.77
C GLU A 152 14.01 -3.80 22.59
N ASP A 153 13.37 -4.42 21.61
CA ASP A 153 14.05 -4.98 20.45
C ASP A 153 14.63 -3.86 19.54
N PHE A 154 13.87 -2.78 19.32
CA PHE A 154 14.32 -1.62 18.56
C PHE A 154 15.56 -0.97 19.18
N VAL A 155 15.52 -0.68 20.47
CA VAL A 155 16.66 -0.05 21.16
C VAL A 155 17.89 -0.93 21.05
N LYS A 156 17.76 -2.22 21.37
CA LYS A 156 18.87 -3.19 21.28
C LYS A 156 19.43 -3.31 19.87
N HIS A 157 18.56 -3.40 18.87
CA HIS A 157 18.97 -3.52 17.48
C HIS A 157 19.65 -2.26 16.96
N TYR A 158 19.07 -1.08 17.26
CA TYR A 158 19.62 0.21 16.86
C TYR A 158 21.01 0.45 17.48
N GLU A 159 21.15 0.27 18.79
CA GLU A 159 22.44 0.46 19.48
C GLU A 159 23.51 -0.50 18.94
N LYS A 160 23.18 -1.77 18.78
CA LYS A 160 24.09 -2.75 18.23
C LYS A 160 24.60 -2.32 16.83
N ARG A 161 23.72 -1.83 15.95
CA ARG A 161 24.12 -1.36 14.63
C ARG A 161 25.06 -0.16 14.67
N VAL A 162 24.81 0.77 15.58
CA VAL A 162 25.66 1.95 15.77
C VAL A 162 27.03 1.54 16.33
N GLU A 163 27.06 0.66 17.34
CA GLU A 163 28.30 0.17 17.96
C GLU A 163 29.16 -0.62 16.98
N GLU A 164 28.56 -1.42 16.12
CA GLU A 164 29.24 -2.22 15.08
C GLU A 164 29.67 -1.38 13.87
N GLY A 165 29.38 -0.07 13.83
CA GLY A 165 29.64 0.77 12.66
C GLY A 165 28.82 0.40 11.42
N SER A 166 27.71 -0.31 11.60
CA SER A 166 26.81 -0.74 10.53
C SER A 166 25.84 0.35 10.06
N SER A 167 25.90 1.54 10.67
CA SER A 167 25.14 2.73 10.27
C SER A 167 26.11 3.89 10.01
N VAL A 168 25.92 4.56 8.87
CA VAL A 168 26.85 5.63 8.41
C VAL A 168 26.80 6.85 9.32
N ALA A 169 25.58 7.31 9.62
CA ALA A 169 25.36 8.52 10.44
C ALA A 169 24.54 8.23 11.71
N GLY A 170 24.27 6.98 12.02
CA GLY A 170 23.39 6.59 13.13
C GLY A 170 21.94 7.04 12.95
N LYS A 171 21.52 7.41 11.74
CA LYS A 171 20.14 7.88 11.49
C LYS A 171 19.21 6.72 11.16
N ALA A 172 18.02 6.76 11.79
CA ALA A 172 16.97 5.78 11.58
C ALA A 172 15.60 6.45 11.53
N MET A 173 14.70 5.88 10.75
CA MET A 173 13.30 6.25 10.72
C MET A 173 12.45 5.09 11.20
N PHE A 174 11.50 5.34 12.08
CA PHE A 174 10.55 4.35 12.57
C PHE A 174 9.14 4.74 12.15
N VAL A 175 8.49 3.88 11.36
CA VAL A 175 7.15 4.11 10.80
C VAL A 175 6.12 3.40 11.65
N CYS A 176 5.26 4.17 12.31
CA CYS A 176 4.19 3.68 13.17
C CYS A 176 2.83 3.72 12.47
N SER A 177 1.92 2.86 12.88
CA SER A 177 0.59 2.75 12.28
C SER A 177 -0.35 3.89 12.65
N SER A 178 -0.27 4.43 13.88
CA SER A 178 -1.06 5.60 14.31
C SER A 178 -0.26 6.55 15.20
N ARG A 179 -0.86 7.70 15.48
CA ARG A 179 -0.27 8.76 16.32
C ARG A 179 -0.17 8.32 17.78
N GLU A 180 -1.21 7.63 18.25
CA GLU A 180 -1.31 7.10 19.61
C GLU A 180 -0.26 6.02 19.83
N ILE A 181 -0.14 5.09 18.89
CA ILE A 181 0.87 4.02 18.92
C ILE A 181 2.29 4.61 18.88
N ALA A 182 2.53 5.61 18.03
CA ALA A 182 3.81 6.30 17.97
C ALA A 182 4.16 6.96 19.32
N TYR A 183 3.17 7.56 19.98
CA TYR A 183 3.37 8.20 21.27
C TYR A 183 3.64 7.19 22.40
N GLU A 184 2.89 6.09 22.44
CA GLU A 184 3.15 5.03 23.42
C GLU A 184 4.54 4.38 23.19
N LEU A 185 4.91 4.11 21.94
CA LEU A 185 6.24 3.61 21.59
C LEU A 185 7.33 4.58 22.01
N TYR A 186 7.15 5.89 21.74
CA TYR A 186 8.08 6.94 22.16
C TYR A 186 8.30 6.92 23.67
N LYS A 187 7.23 6.81 24.46
CA LYS A 187 7.34 6.73 25.93
C LYS A 187 8.07 5.46 26.40
N ASN A 188 7.77 4.32 25.78
CA ASN A 188 8.45 3.06 26.10
C ASN A 188 9.95 3.12 25.77
N ILE A 189 10.32 3.72 24.63
CA ILE A 189 11.74 3.92 24.27
C ILE A 189 12.45 4.80 25.28
N LEU A 190 11.84 5.94 25.68
CA LEU A 190 12.42 6.82 26.67
C LEU A 190 12.47 6.24 28.09
N ALA A 191 11.58 5.30 28.41
CA ALA A 191 11.67 4.57 29.67
C ALA A 191 12.90 3.64 29.70
N ILE A 192 13.33 3.09 28.56
CA ILE A 192 14.54 2.25 28.42
C ILE A 192 15.79 3.12 28.29
N LYS A 193 15.72 4.22 27.53
CA LYS A 193 16.82 5.17 27.23
C LYS A 193 16.41 6.61 27.54
N PRO A 194 16.38 7.01 28.81
CA PRO A 194 16.01 8.37 29.18
C PRO A 194 16.93 9.44 28.58
N ASP A 195 18.21 9.13 28.40
CA ASP A 195 19.23 10.00 27.83
C ASP A 195 18.97 10.36 26.37
N TRP A 196 18.18 9.59 25.64
CA TRP A 196 17.76 9.94 24.27
C TRP A 196 16.75 11.09 24.21
N GLY A 197 16.08 11.35 25.32
CA GLY A 197 15.19 12.52 25.51
C GLY A 197 15.91 13.79 25.96
N GLU A 198 17.20 13.72 26.19
CA GLU A 198 18.00 14.89 26.56
C GLU A 198 18.49 15.64 25.32
N LYS A 199 18.48 16.99 25.41
CA LYS A 199 19.05 17.82 24.35
C LYS A 199 20.57 17.79 24.47
N LYS A 200 21.21 17.40 23.38
CA LYS A 200 22.67 17.34 23.25
C LYS A 200 23.10 18.13 22.00
N GLU A 201 24.29 18.67 22.06
CA GLU A 201 24.96 19.31 20.93
C GLU A 201 25.19 18.32 19.79
N ALA A 202 25.45 18.88 18.61
CA ALA A 202 25.85 18.07 17.46
C ALA A 202 27.16 17.32 17.74
N GLU A 203 27.31 16.17 17.11
CA GLU A 203 28.54 15.38 17.18
C GLU A 203 29.64 16.01 16.30
N ASN A 204 30.91 15.76 16.67
CA ASN A 204 32.09 16.16 15.89
C ASN A 204 32.07 17.65 15.47
N LEU A 205 31.78 18.53 16.44
CA LEU A 205 31.72 20.00 16.22
C LEU A 205 32.94 20.57 15.53
N GLU A 206 34.11 19.94 15.73
CA GLU A 206 35.39 20.33 15.11
C GLU A 206 35.43 20.11 13.60
N LEU A 207 34.61 19.20 13.06
CA LEU A 207 34.50 18.92 11.62
C LEU A 207 33.51 19.84 10.92
N LEU A 208 32.71 20.59 11.67
CA LEU A 208 31.65 21.42 11.12
C LEU A 208 32.16 22.80 10.71
N THR A 209 31.65 23.29 9.59
CA THR A 209 31.85 24.69 9.18
C THR A 209 31.15 25.66 10.14
N GLU A 210 31.60 26.90 10.19
CA GLU A 210 30.96 27.93 11.01
C GLU A 210 29.50 28.22 10.63
N LYS A 211 29.13 27.92 9.38
CA LYS A 211 27.73 27.98 8.91
C LYS A 211 26.90 26.87 9.54
N GLU A 212 27.36 25.64 9.48
CA GLU A 212 26.69 24.47 10.04
C GLU A 212 26.53 24.58 11.55
N LYS A 213 27.58 25.07 12.29
CA LYS A 213 27.50 25.32 13.72
C LYS A 213 26.41 26.33 14.11
N ARG A 214 26.13 27.32 13.24
CA ARG A 214 25.04 28.29 13.45
C ARG A 214 23.65 27.75 13.17
N GLU A 215 23.57 26.77 12.28
CA GLU A 215 22.32 26.16 11.85
C GLU A 215 21.91 24.98 12.73
N LEU A 216 22.87 24.33 13.39
CA LEU A 216 22.64 23.25 14.34
C LEU A 216 22.35 23.80 15.73
N TRP A 217 21.41 23.19 16.42
CA TRP A 217 21.10 23.49 17.80
C TRP A 217 21.05 22.23 18.67
N PRO A 218 21.17 22.34 20.00
CA PRO A 218 21.00 21.18 20.88
C PRO A 218 19.61 20.60 20.76
N ILE A 219 19.52 19.30 20.45
CA ILE A 219 18.29 18.59 20.21
C ILE A 219 18.33 17.19 20.82
N GLU A 220 17.16 16.62 21.10
CA GLU A 220 17.02 15.24 21.56
C GLU A 220 17.38 14.24 20.45
N LYS A 221 17.90 13.07 20.84
CA LYS A 221 18.28 12.02 19.90
C LYS A 221 17.08 11.42 19.16
N ILE A 222 15.92 11.33 19.82
CA ILE A 222 14.68 10.81 19.27
C ILE A 222 13.58 11.89 19.27
N LYS A 223 12.88 12.03 18.16
CA LYS A 223 11.74 12.94 18.02
C LYS A 223 10.59 12.29 17.26
N MET A 224 9.37 12.69 17.61
CA MET A 224 8.17 12.40 16.84
C MET A 224 7.95 13.48 15.78
N VAL A 225 7.70 13.09 14.53
CA VAL A 225 7.47 14.00 13.41
C VAL A 225 6.10 13.72 12.81
N MET A 226 5.11 14.50 13.23
CA MET A 226 3.73 14.41 12.73
C MET A 226 2.97 15.71 13.00
N THR A 227 1.83 15.89 12.35
CA THR A 227 0.97 17.04 12.59
C THR A 227 0.29 16.91 13.94
N ARG A 228 0.19 18.00 14.70
CA ARG A 228 -0.61 18.03 15.92
C ARG A 228 -2.09 18.27 15.60
N ASN A 229 -2.98 17.67 16.39
CA ASN A 229 -4.42 17.86 16.32
C ASN A 229 -4.92 18.55 17.59
N LYS A 230 -6.09 19.19 17.49
CA LYS A 230 -6.73 19.86 18.65
C LYS A 230 -7.14 18.86 19.74
N ASP A 231 -7.40 17.62 19.36
CA ASP A 231 -7.84 16.54 20.24
C ASP A 231 -6.65 15.76 20.86
N ASP A 232 -5.42 16.11 20.53
CA ASP A 232 -4.23 15.52 21.16
C ASP A 232 -4.22 15.83 22.66
N VAL A 233 -3.78 14.87 23.48
CA VAL A 233 -3.46 15.16 24.87
C VAL A 233 -2.39 16.23 24.95
N LYS A 234 -2.45 17.08 25.98
CA LYS A 234 -1.62 18.27 26.06
C LYS A 234 -0.12 17.99 25.90
N GLU A 235 0.37 16.93 26.53
CA GLU A 235 1.78 16.52 26.47
C GLU A 235 2.21 16.18 25.04
N LEU A 236 1.37 15.45 24.29
CA LEU A 236 1.62 15.12 22.89
C LEU A 236 1.54 16.37 22.02
N TYR A 237 0.53 17.21 22.23
CA TYR A 237 0.36 18.46 21.49
C TYR A 237 1.57 19.39 21.63
N ASP A 238 2.09 19.54 22.85
CA ASP A 238 3.27 20.34 23.13
C ASP A 238 4.54 19.72 22.54
N LEU A 239 4.69 18.39 22.62
CA LEU A 239 5.81 17.63 22.06
C LEU A 239 5.94 17.80 20.54
N LEU A 240 4.81 17.78 19.82
CA LEU A 240 4.78 17.85 18.34
C LEU A 240 5.04 19.26 17.81
N GLY A 241 4.84 20.28 18.61
CA GLY A 241 5.11 21.67 18.28
C GLY A 241 4.35 22.23 17.07
N THR A 242 4.77 23.38 16.59
CA THR A 242 4.15 24.10 15.47
C THR A 242 4.57 23.56 14.10
N LYS A 243 3.94 24.07 13.02
CA LYS A 243 4.38 23.79 11.65
C LYS A 243 5.81 24.24 11.40
N ASP A 244 6.22 25.38 11.96
CA ASP A 244 7.56 25.90 11.78
C ASP A 244 8.59 25.07 12.58
N TYR A 245 8.21 24.61 13.77
CA TYR A 245 9.04 23.65 14.52
C TYR A 245 9.29 22.36 13.74
N ARG A 246 8.26 21.82 13.05
CA ARG A 246 8.44 20.63 12.21
C ARG A 246 9.34 20.86 11.00
N LYS A 247 9.28 22.06 10.37
CA LYS A 247 10.24 22.41 9.31
C LYS A 247 11.67 22.43 9.85
N GLU A 248 11.83 22.88 11.08
CA GLU A 248 13.14 22.88 11.71
C GLU A 248 13.60 21.45 12.06
N LEU A 249 12.70 20.58 12.54
CA LEU A 249 13.01 19.15 12.70
C LEU A 249 13.44 18.49 11.39
N ASP A 250 12.78 18.83 10.26
CA ASP A 250 13.18 18.38 8.93
C ASP A 250 14.61 18.83 8.61
N ARG A 251 14.91 20.10 8.85
CA ARG A 251 16.25 20.65 8.65
C ARG A 251 17.29 19.97 9.54
N GLN A 252 17.03 19.83 10.85
CA GLN A 252 17.95 19.19 11.79
C GLN A 252 18.19 17.71 11.44
N PHE A 253 17.17 16.98 10.97
CA PHE A 253 17.35 15.57 10.56
C PHE A 253 18.22 15.44 9.31
N LYS A 254 18.19 16.44 8.42
CA LYS A 254 19.01 16.51 7.19
C LYS A 254 20.47 16.92 7.43
N PHE A 255 20.86 17.21 8.66
CA PHE A 255 22.26 17.37 9.03
C PHE A 255 22.82 16.06 9.59
N GLU A 256 23.87 15.52 8.99
CA GLU A 256 24.50 14.26 9.39
C GLU A 256 24.90 14.24 10.86
N HIS A 257 25.57 15.30 11.33
CA HIS A 257 26.13 15.42 12.67
C HIS A 257 25.15 15.87 13.75
N SER A 258 23.92 16.26 13.38
CA SER A 258 22.88 16.60 14.36
C SER A 258 22.65 15.45 15.33
N ASN A 259 22.42 15.77 16.62
CA ASN A 259 22.04 14.76 17.61
C ASN A 259 20.66 14.12 17.33
N PHE A 260 19.82 14.71 16.46
CA PHE A 260 18.56 14.12 16.05
C PHE A 260 18.80 12.91 15.13
N LYS A 261 18.85 11.72 15.71
CA LYS A 261 19.19 10.47 15.02
C LYS A 261 17.98 9.60 14.67
N ILE A 262 16.91 9.65 15.47
CA ILE A 262 15.77 8.74 15.35
C ILE A 262 14.48 9.54 15.16
N ALA A 263 13.83 9.37 14.00
CA ALA A 263 12.54 9.98 13.69
C ALA A 263 11.42 8.95 13.80
N LEU A 264 10.45 9.17 14.70
CA LEU A 264 9.19 8.42 14.72
C LEU A 264 8.16 9.14 13.86
N VAL A 265 7.64 8.46 12.84
CA VAL A 265 6.71 9.02 11.87
C VAL A 265 5.48 8.13 11.70
N VAL A 266 4.39 8.67 11.16
CA VAL A 266 3.19 7.90 10.78
C VAL A 266 3.01 7.94 9.26
N ASP A 267 2.79 9.12 8.69
CA ASP A 267 2.62 9.33 7.24
C ASP A 267 3.59 10.37 6.67
N MET A 268 4.08 11.26 7.53
CA MET A 268 5.04 12.30 7.12
C MET A 268 6.38 11.69 6.76
N TRP A 269 7.04 12.28 5.78
CA TRP A 269 8.34 11.88 5.27
C TRP A 269 8.39 10.53 4.53
N LEU A 270 7.27 9.82 4.40
CA LEU A 270 7.24 8.55 3.66
C LEU A 270 7.33 8.73 2.14
N THR A 271 7.11 9.94 1.67
CA THR A 271 7.19 10.30 0.25
C THR A 271 7.86 11.64 0.06
N GLY A 272 8.77 11.73 -0.90
CA GLY A 272 9.46 12.98 -1.23
C GLY A 272 10.48 13.46 -0.19
N PHE A 273 10.84 12.61 0.77
CA PHE A 273 11.86 12.91 1.78
C PHE A 273 13.22 12.38 1.34
N ASP A 274 14.21 13.24 1.33
CA ASP A 274 15.55 12.92 0.83
C ASP A 274 16.61 13.18 1.90
N VAL A 275 17.21 12.09 2.39
CA VAL A 275 18.31 12.08 3.35
C VAL A 275 19.26 10.95 2.95
N PRO A 276 20.30 11.21 2.14
CA PRO A 276 21.17 10.18 1.57
C PRO A 276 21.83 9.27 2.59
N PHE A 277 22.22 9.80 3.75
CA PHE A 277 22.86 9.06 4.84
C PHE A 277 21.87 8.32 5.76
N LEU A 278 20.55 8.42 5.54
CA LEU A 278 19.56 7.58 6.21
C LEU A 278 19.66 6.15 5.66
N ASP A 279 20.11 5.21 6.48
CA ASP A 279 20.40 3.85 6.06
C ASP A 279 19.44 2.79 6.61
N THR A 280 18.62 3.13 7.60
CA THR A 280 17.75 2.17 8.26
C THR A 280 16.32 2.70 8.44
N ILE A 281 15.35 1.90 8.02
CA ILE A 281 13.94 2.13 8.27
C ILE A 281 13.33 0.94 9.01
N TYR A 282 12.59 1.23 10.08
CA TYR A 282 11.83 0.27 10.86
C TYR A 282 10.35 0.44 10.52
N ILE A 283 9.67 -0.64 10.19
CA ILE A 283 8.28 -0.62 9.73
C ILE A 283 7.40 -1.40 10.71
N ASP A 284 6.50 -0.67 11.38
CA ASP A 284 5.45 -1.18 12.26
C ASP A 284 4.09 -0.63 11.80
N LYS A 285 3.86 -0.67 10.50
CA LYS A 285 2.67 -0.15 9.83
C LYS A 285 2.31 -1.01 8.64
N PRO A 286 1.04 -1.45 8.50
CA PRO A 286 0.54 -2.06 7.26
C PRO A 286 0.60 -1.02 6.13
N ILE A 287 1.46 -1.23 5.15
CA ILE A 287 1.67 -0.32 4.02
C ILE A 287 1.31 -1.07 2.73
N GLN A 288 0.46 -0.49 1.90
CA GLN A 288 0.08 -1.07 0.62
C GLN A 288 1.20 -0.93 -0.42
N SER A 289 1.17 -1.81 -1.43
CA SER A 289 2.26 -2.06 -2.40
C SER A 289 3.01 -0.82 -2.90
N HIS A 290 2.33 0.15 -3.50
CA HIS A 290 2.99 1.34 -4.06
C HIS A 290 3.58 2.27 -2.97
N ASN A 291 2.85 2.49 -1.87
CA ASN A 291 3.35 3.28 -0.74
C ASN A 291 4.52 2.59 -0.05
N LEU A 292 4.53 1.24 -0.04
CA LEU A 292 5.63 0.47 0.51
C LEU A 292 6.92 0.71 -0.26
N ILE A 293 6.89 0.64 -1.60
CA ILE A 293 8.08 0.92 -2.42
C ILE A 293 8.61 2.32 -2.18
N GLN A 294 7.76 3.34 -2.16
CA GLN A 294 8.17 4.71 -1.86
C GLN A 294 8.81 4.83 -0.47
N THR A 295 8.20 4.16 0.52
CA THR A 295 8.70 4.17 1.90
C THR A 295 10.08 3.52 2.02
N ILE A 296 10.29 2.34 1.43
CA ILE A 296 11.60 1.65 1.51
C ILE A 296 12.67 2.32 0.66
N SER A 297 12.29 3.02 -0.41
CA SER A 297 13.23 3.74 -1.29
C SER A 297 13.89 4.95 -0.61
N ILE A 298 13.41 5.38 0.56
CA ILE A 298 14.04 6.45 1.32
C ILE A 298 15.45 6.05 1.79
N VAL A 299 15.67 4.76 2.06
CA VAL A 299 16.96 4.25 2.56
C VAL A 299 17.88 3.70 1.48
N ASN A 300 17.50 3.74 0.20
CA ASN A 300 18.35 3.23 -0.89
C ASN A 300 19.24 4.30 -1.54
N ARG A 301 19.20 5.55 -1.10
CA ARG A 301 20.06 6.62 -1.64
C ARG A 301 21.52 6.31 -1.40
N LYS A 302 22.37 6.58 -2.42
CA LYS A 302 23.81 6.45 -2.31
C LYS A 302 24.39 7.55 -1.40
N PHE A 303 25.30 7.18 -0.54
CA PHE A 303 26.08 8.08 0.30
C PHE A 303 27.46 7.46 0.57
N GLU A 304 28.46 8.27 0.87
CA GLU A 304 29.80 7.80 1.17
C GLU A 304 29.80 6.84 2.38
N GLY A 305 30.41 5.68 2.21
CA GLY A 305 30.42 4.62 3.23
C GLY A 305 29.12 3.84 3.39
N LYS A 306 28.07 4.17 2.66
CA LYS A 306 26.77 3.43 2.70
C LYS A 306 26.72 2.38 1.62
N GLU A 307 26.78 1.11 2.02
CA GLU A 307 26.76 -0.04 1.10
C GLU A 307 25.34 -0.56 0.82
N LYS A 308 24.41 -0.35 1.73
CA LYS A 308 23.03 -0.87 1.65
C LYS A 308 22.05 -0.03 2.44
N GLY A 309 20.77 -0.09 2.07
CA GLY A 309 19.64 0.36 2.89
C GLY A 309 19.02 -0.82 3.63
N LEU A 310 18.72 -0.67 4.91
CA LEU A 310 18.12 -1.73 5.72
C LEU A 310 16.65 -1.45 6.00
N VAL A 311 15.80 -2.42 5.67
CA VAL A 311 14.38 -2.43 6.00
C VAL A 311 14.15 -3.45 7.10
N VAL A 312 13.81 -2.97 8.29
CA VAL A 312 13.49 -3.79 9.48
C VAL A 312 11.98 -3.86 9.63
N ASP A 313 11.43 -5.06 9.68
CA ASP A 313 10.00 -5.30 9.62
C ASP A 313 9.48 -5.96 10.90
N TYR A 314 8.54 -5.29 11.57
CA TYR A 314 7.88 -5.78 12.79
C TYR A 314 6.50 -6.37 12.57
N ILE A 315 5.96 -6.33 11.34
CA ILE A 315 4.59 -6.79 11.04
C ILE A 315 4.49 -7.89 9.98
N GLY A 316 5.61 -8.30 9.36
CA GLY A 316 5.63 -9.41 8.40
C GLY A 316 5.29 -9.03 6.96
N ILE A 317 5.72 -7.86 6.48
CA ILE A 317 5.46 -7.36 5.12
C ILE A 317 6.31 -8.00 4.00
N LYS A 318 7.11 -9.03 4.30
CA LYS A 318 8.05 -9.63 3.33
C LYS A 318 7.38 -10.04 2.02
N LYS A 319 6.20 -10.65 2.10
CA LYS A 319 5.45 -11.09 0.91
C LYS A 319 4.99 -9.88 0.09
N GLN A 320 4.39 -8.87 0.73
CA GLN A 320 3.96 -7.65 0.08
C GLN A 320 5.13 -6.88 -0.54
N MET A 321 6.28 -6.84 0.15
CA MET A 321 7.49 -6.21 -0.35
C MET A 321 8.02 -6.94 -1.59
N ASN A 322 8.06 -8.27 -1.57
CA ASN A 322 8.51 -9.05 -2.72
C ASN A 322 7.56 -8.88 -3.92
N LEU A 323 6.24 -8.88 -3.71
CA LEU A 323 5.26 -8.62 -4.76
C LEU A 323 5.40 -7.20 -5.33
N ALA A 324 5.54 -6.21 -4.47
CA ALA A 324 5.72 -4.83 -4.90
C ALA A 324 7.04 -4.65 -5.68
N LEU A 325 8.15 -5.21 -5.21
CA LEU A 325 9.43 -5.18 -5.91
C LEU A 325 9.38 -5.94 -7.24
N ALA A 326 8.64 -7.04 -7.31
CA ALA A 326 8.45 -7.80 -8.55
C ALA A 326 7.70 -6.99 -9.61
N GLN A 327 6.64 -6.28 -9.24
CA GLN A 327 5.94 -5.34 -10.13
C GLN A 327 6.84 -4.21 -10.64
N TYR A 328 7.82 -3.81 -9.81
CA TYR A 328 8.78 -2.75 -10.13
C TYR A 328 9.94 -3.21 -11.02
N ASN A 329 10.31 -4.47 -10.91
CA ASN A 329 11.40 -5.07 -11.67
C ASN A 329 10.87 -5.81 -12.91
N GLN A 330 9.83 -5.31 -13.59
CA GLN A 330 9.36 -5.87 -14.85
C GLN A 330 10.54 -6.03 -15.84
N GLY A 331 11.25 -7.13 -15.71
CA GLY A 331 12.46 -7.43 -16.47
C GLY A 331 13.24 -8.66 -16.01
N ASN A 332 12.75 -9.44 -15.03
CA ASN A 332 13.43 -10.65 -14.58
C ASN A 332 12.73 -11.94 -15.02
N GLU A 333 13.50 -12.81 -15.65
CA GLU A 333 13.14 -14.13 -16.20
C GLU A 333 12.40 -15.05 -15.23
N THR A 334 12.56 -14.93 -13.91
CA THR A 334 11.83 -15.72 -12.90
C THR A 334 10.35 -15.37 -12.75
N ASN A 335 9.97 -14.11 -12.98
CA ASN A 335 8.57 -13.68 -12.95
C ASN A 335 7.86 -13.97 -14.29
N ILE A 336 8.62 -14.03 -15.38
CA ILE A 336 8.09 -14.35 -16.71
C ILE A 336 7.56 -15.78 -16.72
N GLU A 337 8.25 -16.75 -16.13
CA GLU A 337 7.75 -18.15 -16.05
C GLU A 337 6.47 -18.27 -15.22
N GLU A 338 6.35 -17.59 -14.09
CA GLU A 338 5.12 -17.60 -13.28
C GLU A 338 3.95 -16.91 -14.02
N ILE A 339 4.20 -15.77 -14.67
CA ILE A 339 3.21 -15.05 -15.46
C ILE A 339 2.79 -15.90 -16.68
N GLU A 340 3.73 -16.45 -17.44
CA GLU A 340 3.44 -17.31 -18.58
C GLU A 340 2.66 -18.56 -18.17
N HIS A 341 3.04 -19.18 -17.04
CA HIS A 341 2.29 -20.31 -16.50
C HIS A 341 0.86 -19.91 -16.10
N SER A 342 0.71 -18.76 -15.46
CA SER A 342 -0.60 -18.22 -15.08
C SER A 342 -1.47 -17.87 -16.29
N VAL A 343 -0.90 -17.31 -17.36
CA VAL A 343 -1.59 -17.09 -18.64
C VAL A 343 -2.11 -18.42 -19.23
N VAL A 344 -1.29 -19.47 -19.22
CA VAL A 344 -1.71 -20.80 -19.69
C VAL A 344 -2.88 -21.33 -18.85
N VAL A 345 -2.81 -21.15 -17.52
CA VAL A 345 -3.91 -21.54 -16.62
C VAL A 345 -5.19 -20.75 -16.95
N VAL A 346 -5.10 -19.42 -17.11
CA VAL A 346 -6.24 -18.57 -17.49
C VAL A 346 -6.90 -19.08 -18.77
N LYS A 347 -6.11 -19.28 -19.82
CA LYS A 347 -6.64 -19.77 -21.12
C LYS A 347 -7.28 -21.14 -21.01
N ASN A 348 -6.70 -22.05 -20.26
CA ASN A 348 -7.29 -23.37 -19.99
C ASN A 348 -8.62 -23.28 -19.22
N GLN A 349 -8.72 -22.38 -18.22
CA GLN A 349 -9.97 -22.21 -17.49
C GLN A 349 -11.05 -21.53 -18.36
N LEU A 350 -10.69 -20.56 -19.21
CA LEU A 350 -11.60 -19.97 -20.19
C LEU A 350 -12.15 -21.02 -21.18
N ASP A 351 -11.29 -21.90 -21.69
CA ASP A 351 -11.71 -23.03 -22.57
C ASP A 351 -12.73 -23.93 -21.88
N LEU A 352 -12.54 -24.26 -20.61
CA LEU A 352 -13.47 -25.04 -19.82
C LEU A 352 -14.82 -24.32 -19.65
N LEU A 353 -14.78 -23.00 -19.40
CA LEU A 353 -15.97 -22.17 -19.27
C LEU A 353 -16.71 -22.00 -20.58
N HIS A 354 -16.02 -21.85 -21.72
CA HIS A 354 -16.62 -21.85 -23.05
C HIS A 354 -17.38 -23.15 -23.33
N ARG A 355 -16.83 -24.30 -22.92
CA ARG A 355 -17.54 -25.61 -23.06
C ARG A 355 -18.79 -25.69 -22.19
N ILE A 356 -18.75 -25.11 -20.96
CA ILE A 356 -19.94 -25.04 -20.10
C ILE A 356 -21.01 -24.14 -20.73
N PHE A 357 -20.59 -22.96 -21.22
CA PHE A 357 -21.49 -21.91 -21.72
C PHE A 357 -21.78 -22.00 -23.23
N HIS A 358 -21.38 -23.08 -23.94
CA HIS A 358 -21.49 -23.16 -25.39
C HIS A 358 -22.92 -22.99 -25.93
N THR A 359 -23.95 -23.28 -25.12
CA THR A 359 -25.37 -23.08 -25.48
C THR A 359 -25.95 -21.80 -24.88
N PHE A 360 -25.20 -21.07 -24.10
CA PHE A 360 -25.65 -19.85 -23.43
C PHE A 360 -25.34 -18.62 -24.28
N ASN A 361 -26.32 -17.75 -24.50
CA ASN A 361 -26.12 -16.51 -25.23
C ASN A 361 -25.79 -15.35 -24.25
N SER A 362 -24.52 -14.95 -24.20
CA SER A 362 -24.01 -13.84 -23.36
C SER A 362 -23.94 -12.48 -24.08
N HIS A 363 -24.34 -12.40 -25.37
CA HIS A 363 -24.19 -11.21 -26.22
C HIS A 363 -24.72 -9.92 -25.57
N LEU A 364 -25.88 -9.98 -24.89
CA LEU A 364 -26.47 -8.80 -24.25
C LEU A 364 -25.71 -8.33 -22.99
N TYR A 365 -24.82 -9.15 -22.45
CA TYR A 365 -23.92 -8.70 -21.39
C TYR A 365 -22.90 -7.69 -21.93
N TYR A 366 -22.36 -7.91 -23.12
CA TYR A 366 -21.32 -7.07 -23.70
C TYR A 366 -21.89 -5.84 -24.46
N HIS A 367 -23.08 -5.98 -25.03
CA HIS A 367 -23.63 -4.97 -25.96
C HIS A 367 -25.00 -4.42 -25.56
N GLY A 368 -25.58 -4.91 -24.47
CA GLY A 368 -26.91 -4.49 -24.02
C GLY A 368 -26.90 -3.28 -23.09
N THR A 369 -28.09 -2.81 -22.78
CA THR A 369 -28.31 -1.80 -21.74
C THR A 369 -27.95 -2.36 -20.35
N PRO A 370 -27.70 -1.54 -19.33
CA PRO A 370 -27.40 -1.98 -17.97
C PRO A 370 -28.43 -2.98 -17.38
N ILE A 371 -29.70 -2.85 -17.78
CA ILE A 371 -30.78 -3.76 -17.35
C ILE A 371 -30.63 -5.11 -18.07
N GLU A 372 -30.37 -5.11 -19.37
CA GLU A 372 -30.16 -6.34 -20.14
C GLU A 372 -28.88 -7.07 -19.72
N GLN A 373 -27.83 -6.33 -19.36
CA GLN A 373 -26.60 -6.89 -18.79
C GLN A 373 -26.90 -7.63 -17.49
N LEU A 374 -27.63 -7.00 -16.56
CA LEU A 374 -28.03 -7.61 -15.28
C LEU A 374 -28.92 -8.83 -15.47
N GLN A 375 -29.90 -8.74 -16.38
CA GLN A 375 -30.77 -9.87 -16.72
C GLN A 375 -30.00 -11.05 -17.32
N THR A 376 -28.95 -10.75 -18.10
CA THR A 376 -28.09 -11.78 -18.70
C THR A 376 -27.24 -12.47 -17.64
N LEU A 377 -26.70 -11.72 -16.67
CA LEU A 377 -25.97 -12.28 -15.53
C LEU A 377 -26.87 -13.19 -14.67
N ASN A 378 -28.09 -12.77 -14.37
CA ASN A 378 -29.03 -13.58 -13.59
C ASN A 378 -29.40 -14.90 -14.33
N ARG A 379 -29.66 -14.83 -15.65
CA ARG A 379 -29.90 -16.03 -16.48
C ARG A 379 -28.66 -16.93 -16.54
N ALA A 380 -27.47 -16.39 -16.57
CA ALA A 380 -26.23 -17.15 -16.52
C ALA A 380 -26.06 -17.88 -15.17
N ALA A 381 -26.41 -17.22 -14.07
CA ALA A 381 -26.41 -17.83 -12.74
C ALA A 381 -27.44 -18.98 -12.66
N GLU A 382 -28.69 -18.76 -13.13
CA GLU A 382 -29.71 -19.81 -13.23
C GLU A 382 -29.27 -20.98 -14.12
N PHE A 383 -28.62 -20.69 -15.25
CA PHE A 383 -28.09 -21.72 -16.17
C PHE A 383 -27.06 -22.61 -15.46
N VAL A 384 -26.16 -22.05 -14.70
CA VAL A 384 -25.14 -22.80 -13.95
C VAL A 384 -25.75 -23.58 -12.79
N GLN A 385 -26.83 -23.07 -12.18
CA GLN A 385 -27.53 -23.73 -11.06
C GLN A 385 -28.51 -24.80 -11.45
N GLN A 386 -28.64 -25.17 -12.74
CA GLN A 386 -29.53 -26.26 -13.18
C GLN A 386 -29.22 -27.58 -12.48
N THR A 387 -27.95 -27.84 -12.15
CA THR A 387 -27.55 -29.00 -11.34
C THR A 387 -26.49 -28.59 -10.33
N LYS A 388 -26.49 -29.25 -9.17
CA LYS A 388 -25.50 -28.97 -8.12
C LYS A 388 -24.06 -29.31 -8.54
N GLU A 389 -23.94 -30.31 -9.41
CA GLU A 389 -22.65 -30.72 -9.98
C GLU A 389 -22.09 -29.63 -10.91
N LEU A 390 -22.91 -29.04 -11.78
CA LEU A 390 -22.55 -27.98 -12.69
C LEU A 390 -22.15 -26.72 -11.91
N GLU A 391 -22.93 -26.33 -10.88
CA GLU A 391 -22.64 -25.22 -9.98
C GLU A 391 -21.27 -25.40 -9.33
N THR A 392 -21.04 -26.54 -8.68
CA THR A 392 -19.77 -26.82 -7.99
C THR A 392 -18.58 -26.78 -8.97
N ARG A 393 -18.74 -27.37 -10.15
CA ARG A 393 -17.70 -27.35 -11.18
C ARG A 393 -17.39 -25.94 -11.66
N PHE A 394 -18.42 -25.14 -11.96
CA PHE A 394 -18.28 -23.75 -12.37
C PHE A 394 -17.55 -22.92 -11.30
N MET A 395 -18.01 -22.99 -10.04
CA MET A 395 -17.45 -22.24 -8.93
C MET A 395 -15.95 -22.55 -8.74
N ASN A 396 -15.55 -23.81 -8.88
CA ASN A 396 -14.15 -24.21 -8.77
C ASN A 396 -13.29 -23.75 -9.96
N ILE A 397 -13.82 -23.77 -11.17
CA ILE A 397 -13.12 -23.27 -12.37
C ILE A 397 -12.90 -21.77 -12.24
N VAL A 398 -13.94 -21.02 -11.90
CA VAL A 398 -13.85 -19.55 -11.78
C VAL A 398 -12.95 -19.13 -10.60
N LYS A 399 -12.91 -19.90 -9.50
CA LYS A 399 -11.95 -19.66 -8.41
C LYS A 399 -10.51 -19.78 -8.92
N ARG A 400 -10.18 -20.83 -9.68
CA ARG A 400 -8.84 -21.02 -10.26
C ARG A 400 -8.51 -19.95 -11.31
N LEU A 401 -9.50 -19.58 -12.13
CA LEU A 401 -9.38 -18.50 -13.11
C LEU A 401 -9.00 -17.19 -12.43
N LYS A 402 -9.71 -16.81 -11.37
CA LYS A 402 -9.41 -15.59 -10.61
C LYS A 402 -7.99 -15.60 -10.07
N LEU A 403 -7.58 -16.66 -9.36
CA LEU A 403 -6.24 -16.76 -8.79
C LEU A 403 -5.13 -16.62 -9.83
N ALA A 404 -5.30 -17.24 -11.00
CA ALA A 404 -4.33 -17.12 -12.09
C ALA A 404 -4.37 -15.72 -12.74
N PHE A 405 -5.56 -15.15 -12.94
CA PHE A 405 -5.73 -13.84 -13.54
C PHE A 405 -5.15 -12.72 -12.65
N ASP A 406 -5.31 -12.79 -11.33
CA ASP A 406 -4.72 -11.83 -10.39
C ASP A 406 -3.18 -11.76 -10.49
N ILE A 407 -2.53 -12.82 -10.99
CA ILE A 407 -1.07 -12.85 -11.21
C ILE A 407 -0.69 -12.25 -12.58
N CYS A 408 -1.52 -12.45 -13.61
CA CYS A 408 -1.17 -12.12 -15.00
C CYS A 408 -2.12 -11.10 -15.66
N SER A 409 -2.90 -10.37 -14.89
CA SER A 409 -3.88 -9.37 -15.39
C SER A 409 -3.28 -8.29 -16.28
N GLY A 410 -2.01 -7.90 -16.03
CA GLY A 410 -1.26 -6.95 -16.85
C GLY A 410 -0.54 -7.56 -18.06
N SER A 411 -0.70 -8.86 -18.34
CA SER A 411 -0.02 -9.51 -19.47
C SER A 411 -0.72 -9.19 -20.79
N GLU A 412 0.04 -8.77 -21.80
CA GLU A 412 -0.43 -8.58 -23.18
C GLU A 412 -0.93 -9.87 -23.84
N SER A 413 -0.58 -11.04 -23.28
CA SER A 413 -1.02 -12.33 -23.75
C SER A 413 -2.50 -12.63 -23.45
N ILE A 414 -3.17 -11.77 -22.65
CA ILE A 414 -4.61 -11.81 -22.38
C ILE A 414 -5.26 -10.61 -23.10
N SER A 415 -6.05 -10.89 -24.11
CA SER A 415 -6.76 -9.87 -24.88
C SER A 415 -7.84 -9.17 -24.05
N GLU A 416 -8.23 -7.95 -24.41
CA GLU A 416 -9.35 -7.24 -23.78
C GLU A 416 -10.66 -8.04 -23.83
N THR A 417 -10.91 -8.75 -24.92
CA THR A 417 -12.08 -9.64 -25.03
C THR A 417 -12.03 -10.76 -23.98
N GLU A 418 -10.86 -11.36 -23.75
CA GLU A 418 -10.70 -12.39 -22.71
C GLU A 418 -10.84 -11.79 -21.31
N LYS A 419 -10.39 -10.57 -21.08
CA LYS A 419 -10.59 -9.84 -19.80
C LYS A 419 -12.09 -9.61 -19.55
N ASP A 420 -12.82 -9.15 -20.55
CA ASP A 420 -14.28 -8.97 -20.46
C ASP A 420 -15.01 -10.28 -20.15
N GLU A 421 -14.58 -11.38 -20.76
CA GLU A 421 -15.12 -12.72 -20.46
C GLU A 421 -14.81 -13.17 -19.04
N ILE A 422 -13.60 -12.93 -18.56
CA ILE A 422 -13.21 -13.21 -17.17
C ILE A 422 -14.13 -12.44 -16.22
N HIS A 423 -14.33 -11.14 -16.44
CA HIS A 423 -15.21 -10.32 -15.63
C HIS A 423 -16.67 -10.82 -15.66
N PHE A 424 -17.15 -11.29 -16.80
CA PHE A 424 -18.47 -11.91 -16.90
C PHE A 424 -18.58 -13.13 -15.97
N TYR A 425 -17.65 -14.07 -16.02
CA TYR A 425 -17.68 -15.27 -15.17
C TYR A 425 -17.50 -14.95 -13.68
N LEU A 426 -16.70 -13.98 -13.34
CA LEU A 426 -16.54 -13.50 -11.96
C LEU A 426 -17.85 -12.88 -11.44
N ALA A 427 -18.56 -12.11 -12.27
CA ALA A 427 -19.85 -11.53 -11.91
C ALA A 427 -20.92 -12.61 -11.71
N VAL A 428 -20.99 -13.61 -12.58
CA VAL A 428 -21.89 -14.77 -12.44
C VAL A 428 -21.61 -15.52 -11.13
N ARG A 429 -20.32 -15.79 -10.83
CA ARG A 429 -19.93 -16.42 -9.58
C ARG A 429 -20.40 -15.63 -8.35
N SER A 430 -20.25 -14.31 -8.37
CA SER A 430 -20.68 -13.43 -7.28
C SER A 430 -22.19 -13.51 -7.04
N ILE A 431 -23.00 -13.60 -8.11
CA ILE A 431 -24.46 -13.76 -8.00
C ILE A 431 -24.80 -15.11 -7.36
N ILE A 432 -24.16 -16.19 -7.80
CA ILE A 432 -24.41 -17.54 -7.24
C ILE A 432 -24.07 -17.58 -5.75
N TYR A 433 -22.96 -16.96 -5.33
CA TYR A 433 -22.61 -16.86 -3.91
C TYR A 433 -23.72 -16.18 -3.09
N LYS A 434 -24.25 -15.04 -3.57
CA LYS A 434 -25.33 -14.32 -2.90
C LYS A 434 -26.61 -15.15 -2.79
N LEU A 435 -26.88 -16.00 -3.79
CA LEU A 435 -28.08 -16.82 -3.80
C LEU A 435 -27.96 -18.10 -2.95
N THR A 436 -26.77 -18.69 -2.84
CA THR A 436 -26.56 -20.02 -2.25
C THR A 436 -26.08 -20.00 -0.80
N LYS A 437 -25.29 -18.99 -0.42
CA LYS A 437 -24.67 -18.91 0.92
C LYS A 437 -25.25 -17.79 1.78
N GLY A 438 -26.30 -17.14 1.33
CA GLY A 438 -26.82 -15.94 1.94
C GLY A 438 -26.09 -14.69 1.43
N THR A 439 -26.39 -13.55 1.97
CA THR A 439 -25.68 -12.30 1.65
C THR A 439 -24.21 -12.43 2.05
N ALA A 440 -23.30 -12.16 1.11
CA ALA A 440 -21.91 -11.95 1.45
C ALA A 440 -21.81 -10.96 2.62
N PRO A 441 -20.89 -11.15 3.57
CA PRO A 441 -20.77 -10.26 4.72
C PRO A 441 -20.72 -8.80 4.29
N ASP A 442 -21.58 -7.97 4.83
CA ASP A 442 -21.50 -6.53 4.69
C ASP A 442 -20.42 -5.96 5.65
N ALA A 443 -20.12 -4.67 5.53
CA ALA A 443 -19.12 -4.03 6.37
C ALA A 443 -19.41 -4.19 7.87
N SER A 444 -20.68 -4.19 8.28
CA SER A 444 -21.10 -4.35 9.68
C SER A 444 -20.82 -5.75 10.20
N GLN A 445 -21.17 -6.78 9.42
CA GLN A 445 -20.94 -8.18 9.76
C GLN A 445 -19.45 -8.52 9.80
N MET A 446 -18.67 -7.98 8.85
CA MET A 446 -17.22 -8.08 8.86
C MET A 446 -16.63 -7.45 10.11
N ASN A 447 -17.09 -6.24 10.48
CA ASN A 447 -16.65 -5.52 11.67
C ASN A 447 -16.92 -6.32 12.95
N GLU A 448 -18.11 -6.92 13.10
CA GLU A 448 -18.44 -7.75 14.27
C GLU A 448 -17.54 -8.99 14.36
N LYS A 449 -17.34 -9.69 13.24
CA LYS A 449 -16.50 -10.90 13.21
C LYS A 449 -15.05 -10.59 13.53
N VAL A 450 -14.49 -9.56 12.89
CA VAL A 450 -13.10 -9.13 13.13
C VAL A 450 -12.94 -8.64 14.57
N LYS A 451 -13.90 -7.91 15.12
CA LYS A 451 -13.89 -7.49 16.53
C LYS A 451 -13.84 -8.68 17.48
N THR A 452 -14.60 -9.75 17.20
CA THR A 452 -14.56 -10.99 17.98
C THR A 452 -13.18 -11.66 17.89
N MET A 453 -12.61 -11.78 16.69
CA MET A 453 -11.27 -12.36 16.47
C MET A 453 -10.17 -11.57 17.21
N ILE A 454 -10.31 -10.24 17.27
CA ILE A 454 -9.40 -9.36 18.02
C ILE A 454 -9.57 -9.60 19.54
N GLN A 455 -10.80 -9.68 20.03
CA GLN A 455 -11.05 -9.96 21.46
C GLN A 455 -10.50 -11.32 21.88
N GLU A 456 -10.72 -12.34 21.07
CA GLU A 456 -10.14 -13.68 21.29
C GLU A 456 -8.60 -13.66 21.29
N ALA A 457 -7.99 -12.79 20.50
CA ALA A 457 -6.54 -12.62 20.47
C ALA A 457 -6.01 -11.97 21.76
N ILE A 458 -6.79 -11.08 22.39
CA ILE A 458 -6.42 -10.38 23.63
C ILE A 458 -6.69 -11.27 24.87
N GLU A 459 -7.73 -12.12 24.83
CA GLU A 459 -8.13 -12.96 25.96
C GLU A 459 -7.36 -14.29 26.04
N SER A 460 -6.54 -14.65 25.03
CA SER A 460 -5.79 -15.90 24.99
C SER A 460 -4.42 -15.85 25.68
N GLU A 461 -4.20 -14.94 26.62
CA GLU A 461 -3.05 -14.88 27.54
C GLU A 461 -3.32 -15.65 28.83
#